data_e955a03dc2e620779f3d360a1668f857
#
_entry.id   e955a03dc2e620779f3d360a1668f857
#
_cell.length_a   1.000
_cell.length_b   1.000
_cell.length_c   1.000
_cell.angle_alpha   90.00
_cell.angle_beta   90.00
_cell.angle_gamma   90.00
#
_symmetry.space_group_name_H-M   'P 1'
#
loop_
_entity.id
_entity.type
_entity.pdbx_description
1 polymer ?
#
loop_
_entity_poly.entity_id
_entity_poly.type
_entity_poly.pdbx_seq_one_letter_code
_entity_poly.pdbx_strand_id
1 'polypeptide(L)'
;MFDGISETAFLADVLLDGDRILEVGPGLDGDVEIDCEGRLVTPGLFDCHVHFMVDGDFSAKTHLESPFSLAFFQAAERMARTLAVGITTVREAGGSDAGVREARDRGLITGPRMLLSLTMLSQTGGHGDSWEICGAHMPGMMDAHPGRPHNIVDGPEEMRRKVRELIRAGADVIKVATTGGVLSSRSDPRHAQFRPDELDVLVAEATAAGRFVMAHAQGTQGVKNAIAAGI
;
A
#
# COMPACT_ATOMS: atom_id res chain seq x y z
N MET A 1 27.47 10.15 6.52
CA MET A 1 26.02 10.33 6.27
C MET A 1 25.75 10.31 4.78
N PHE A 2 24.57 9.82 4.37
CA PHE A 2 24.01 9.97 3.04
C PHE A 2 22.64 10.65 3.20
N ASP A 3 22.45 11.80 2.57
CA ASP A 3 21.27 12.65 2.75
C ASP A 3 20.14 12.42 1.72
N GLY A 4 20.38 11.54 0.75
CA GLY A 4 19.45 11.25 -0.33
C GLY A 4 19.44 12.28 -1.48
N ILE A 5 20.30 13.31 -1.40
CA ILE A 5 20.42 14.39 -2.40
C ILE A 5 21.83 14.43 -2.98
N SER A 6 22.84 14.31 -2.13
CA SER A 6 24.25 14.32 -2.53
C SER A 6 24.63 13.07 -3.30
N GLU A 7 25.51 13.18 -4.29
CA GLU A 7 25.99 12.03 -5.09
C GLU A 7 26.80 11.02 -4.25
N THR A 8 27.46 11.49 -3.20
CA THR A 8 28.33 10.66 -2.34
C THR A 8 28.04 10.89 -0.87
N ALA A 9 28.32 9.87 -0.06
CA ALA A 9 28.28 10.00 1.38
C ALA A 9 29.42 10.90 1.88
N PHE A 10 29.18 11.65 2.96
CA PHE A 10 30.12 12.58 3.57
C PHE A 10 30.14 12.42 5.10
N LEU A 11 31.20 12.92 5.74
CA LEU A 11 31.32 12.94 7.20
C LEU A 11 30.52 14.13 7.75
N ALA A 12 29.61 13.85 8.68
CA ALA A 12 28.82 14.87 9.36
C ALA A 12 28.15 14.30 10.62
N ASP A 13 27.87 15.17 11.56
CA ASP A 13 26.95 14.93 12.67
C ASP A 13 25.54 15.34 12.26
N VAL A 14 24.54 14.81 12.97
CA VAL A 14 23.11 15.13 12.77
C VAL A 14 22.54 15.54 14.12
N LEU A 15 22.20 16.81 14.26
CA LEU A 15 21.56 17.33 15.47
C LEU A 15 20.05 17.20 15.35
N LEU A 16 19.45 16.57 16.36
CA LEU A 16 18.00 16.35 16.44
C LEU A 16 17.40 17.10 17.64
N ASP A 17 16.20 17.64 17.45
CA ASP A 17 15.34 18.07 18.55
C ASP A 17 13.98 17.40 18.40
N GLY A 18 13.67 16.47 19.31
CA GLY A 18 12.49 15.63 19.22
C GLY A 18 12.45 14.82 17.93
N ASP A 19 11.51 15.13 17.04
CA ASP A 19 11.29 14.44 15.75
C ASP A 19 11.86 15.23 14.55
N ARG A 20 12.65 16.30 14.80
CA ARG A 20 13.17 17.18 13.77
C ARG A 20 14.69 17.15 13.69
N ILE A 21 15.19 17.15 12.46
CA ILE A 21 16.59 17.42 12.17
C ILE A 21 16.76 18.95 12.21
N LEU A 22 17.57 19.45 13.15
CA LEU A 22 17.87 20.88 13.26
C LEU A 22 19.03 21.26 12.35
N GLU A 23 20.10 20.46 12.38
CA GLU A 23 21.31 20.76 11.63
C GLU A 23 22.04 19.49 11.21
N VAL A 24 22.77 19.57 10.11
CA VAL A 24 23.68 18.55 9.62
C VAL A 24 25.02 19.22 9.30
N GLY A 25 26.06 18.81 9.96
CA GLY A 25 27.41 19.44 9.80
C GLY A 25 28.43 18.82 10.74
N PRO A 26 29.69 19.24 10.67
CA PRO A 26 30.74 18.75 11.55
C PRO A 26 30.71 19.45 12.91
N GLY A 27 31.00 18.70 14.00
CA GLY A 27 31.24 19.26 15.33
C GLY A 27 29.97 19.80 16.00
N LEU A 28 28.82 19.20 15.73
CA LEU A 28 27.57 19.54 16.42
C LEU A 28 27.56 18.92 17.82
N ASP A 29 26.94 19.61 18.79
CA ASP A 29 26.85 19.20 20.18
C ASP A 29 25.39 19.08 20.61
N GLY A 30 25.09 18.14 21.50
CA GLY A 30 23.73 17.89 22.00
C GLY A 30 23.75 17.28 23.40
N ASP A 31 22.62 17.30 24.09
CA ASP A 31 22.47 16.74 25.45
C ASP A 31 22.75 15.23 25.52
N VAL A 32 22.49 14.51 24.43
CA VAL A 32 22.73 13.07 24.28
C VAL A 32 23.46 12.82 22.97
N GLU A 33 24.60 12.14 23.04
CA GLU A 33 25.39 11.75 21.89
C GLU A 33 25.18 10.26 21.58
N ILE A 34 24.98 9.93 20.29
CA ILE A 34 24.95 8.57 19.78
C ILE A 34 26.10 8.40 18.78
N ASP A 35 27.19 7.75 19.22
CA ASP A 35 28.29 7.43 18.35
C ASP A 35 27.90 6.35 17.33
N CYS A 36 27.87 6.71 16.06
CA CYS A 36 27.57 5.78 14.98
C CYS A 36 28.75 4.88 14.58
N GLU A 37 29.92 4.99 15.24
CA GLU A 37 31.10 4.12 15.02
C GLU A 37 31.52 4.03 13.54
N GLY A 38 31.42 5.11 12.80
CA GLY A 38 31.71 5.16 11.36
C GLY A 38 30.67 4.49 10.47
N ARG A 39 29.53 4.07 11.01
CA ARG A 39 28.41 3.54 10.23
C ARG A 39 27.75 4.61 9.38
N LEU A 40 27.09 4.19 8.32
CA LEU A 40 26.37 5.08 7.43
C LEU A 40 25.01 5.44 8.02
N VAL A 41 24.77 6.71 8.23
CA VAL A 41 23.45 7.27 8.57
C VAL A 41 22.74 7.67 7.28
N THR A 42 21.50 7.24 7.11
CA THR A 42 20.67 7.50 5.92
C THR A 42 19.28 7.98 6.33
N PRO A 43 18.54 8.66 5.45
CA PRO A 43 17.10 8.77 5.60
C PRO A 43 16.45 7.38 5.74
N GLY A 44 15.32 7.30 6.43
CA GLY A 44 14.56 6.07 6.51
C GLY A 44 14.15 5.55 5.13
N LEU A 45 14.18 4.23 4.96
CA LEU A 45 13.85 3.60 3.69
C LEU A 45 12.34 3.65 3.40
N PHE A 46 12.01 3.61 2.11
CA PHE A 46 10.64 3.53 1.61
C PHE A 46 10.39 2.15 0.99
N ASP A 47 9.26 1.53 1.33
CA ASP A 47 8.73 0.41 0.58
C ASP A 47 7.40 0.82 -0.09
N CYS A 48 7.40 0.82 -1.42
CA CYS A 48 6.28 1.32 -2.19
C CYS A 48 5.20 0.26 -2.48
N HIS A 49 5.33 -0.98 -1.96
CA HIS A 49 4.34 -2.03 -2.20
C HIS A 49 4.34 -3.09 -1.09
N VAL A 50 3.57 -2.86 -0.06
CA VAL A 50 3.39 -3.82 1.05
C VAL A 50 1.92 -4.20 1.25
N HIS A 51 1.69 -5.32 1.94
CA HIS A 51 0.37 -5.81 2.36
C HIS A 51 0.47 -6.33 3.79
N PHE A 52 0.15 -5.51 4.79
CA PHE A 52 0.29 -5.91 6.18
C PHE A 52 -0.76 -6.92 6.68
N MET A 53 -1.91 -6.96 6.01
CA MET A 53 -2.98 -7.91 6.35
C MET A 53 -2.78 -9.32 5.79
N VAL A 54 -1.67 -9.57 5.06
CA VAL A 54 -1.34 -10.84 4.43
C VAL A 54 -0.09 -11.44 5.07
N ASP A 55 -0.14 -12.74 5.37
CA ASP A 55 0.98 -13.47 5.99
C ASP A 55 1.78 -14.34 4.99
N GLY A 56 1.37 -14.35 3.72
CA GLY A 56 1.98 -15.21 2.70
C GLY A 56 1.38 -16.61 2.62
N ASP A 57 0.49 -16.98 3.54
CA ASP A 57 -0.33 -18.19 3.40
C ASP A 57 -1.58 -17.86 2.57
N PHE A 58 -1.69 -18.44 1.39
CA PHE A 58 -2.84 -18.30 0.49
C PHE A 58 -3.77 -19.52 0.55
N SER A 59 -3.65 -20.33 1.59
CA SER A 59 -4.54 -21.48 1.83
C SER A 59 -5.94 -21.00 2.15
N ALA A 60 -6.91 -21.41 1.32
CA ALA A 60 -8.32 -21.16 1.57
C ALA A 60 -8.76 -21.66 2.97
N LYS A 61 -8.24 -22.80 3.40
CA LYS A 61 -8.55 -23.38 4.71
C LYS A 61 -8.11 -22.45 5.85
N THR A 62 -6.87 -21.96 5.82
CA THR A 62 -6.35 -21.05 6.84
C THR A 62 -7.20 -19.80 6.95
N HIS A 63 -7.59 -19.20 5.82
CA HIS A 63 -8.43 -18.00 5.82
C HIS A 63 -9.83 -18.27 6.38
N LEU A 64 -10.45 -19.39 6.04
CA LEU A 64 -11.77 -19.76 6.54
C LEU A 64 -11.80 -20.09 8.03
N GLU A 65 -10.72 -20.61 8.58
CA GLU A 65 -10.60 -21.00 10.00
C GLU A 65 -10.06 -19.89 10.89
N SER A 66 -9.55 -18.78 10.31
CA SER A 66 -8.97 -17.68 11.07
C SER A 66 -10.02 -16.66 11.51
N PRO A 67 -10.04 -16.23 12.78
CA PRO A 67 -10.88 -15.12 13.21
C PRO A 67 -10.51 -13.82 12.46
N PHE A 68 -11.50 -13.09 11.96
CA PHE A 68 -11.30 -11.85 11.18
C PHE A 68 -10.35 -10.85 11.87
N SER A 69 -10.54 -10.63 13.19
CA SER A 69 -9.74 -9.66 13.94
C SER A 69 -8.27 -10.05 14.11
N LEU A 70 -7.92 -11.33 13.96
CA LEU A 70 -6.53 -11.80 14.11
C LEU A 70 -5.59 -11.12 13.11
N ALA A 71 -6.06 -10.88 11.90
CA ALA A 71 -5.27 -10.23 10.85
C ALA A 71 -4.77 -8.83 11.26
N PHE A 72 -5.54 -8.07 12.05
CA PHE A 72 -5.12 -6.75 12.55
C PHE A 72 -3.96 -6.83 13.54
N PHE A 73 -3.98 -7.80 14.44
CA PHE A 73 -2.87 -8.01 15.40
C PHE A 73 -1.61 -8.50 14.68
N GLN A 74 -1.76 -9.39 13.73
CA GLN A 74 -0.66 -9.84 12.89
C GLN A 74 -0.09 -8.69 12.02
N ALA A 75 -0.96 -7.80 11.51
CA ALA A 75 -0.52 -6.61 10.80
C ALA A 75 0.33 -5.70 11.68
N ALA A 76 -0.05 -5.48 12.94
CA ALA A 76 0.72 -4.68 13.89
C ALA A 76 2.14 -5.26 14.12
N GLU A 77 2.25 -6.59 14.25
CA GLU A 77 3.55 -7.27 14.35
C GLU A 77 4.40 -7.06 13.09
N ARG A 78 3.82 -7.26 11.90
CA ARG A 78 4.52 -7.06 10.61
C ARG A 78 4.98 -5.61 10.44
N MET A 79 4.16 -4.65 10.85
CA MET A 79 4.50 -3.23 10.82
C MET A 79 5.71 -2.93 11.72
N ALA A 80 5.74 -3.47 12.94
CA ALA A 80 6.88 -3.31 13.86
C ALA A 80 8.17 -3.91 13.26
N ARG A 81 8.08 -5.10 12.67
CA ARG A 81 9.22 -5.76 12.00
C ARG A 81 9.71 -4.98 10.78
N THR A 82 8.80 -4.41 9.99
CA THR A 82 9.13 -3.56 8.85
C THR A 82 9.88 -2.30 9.28
N LEU A 83 9.44 -1.66 10.35
CA LEU A 83 10.14 -0.50 10.90
C LEU A 83 11.53 -0.90 11.46
N ALA A 84 11.66 -2.05 12.11
CA ALA A 84 12.90 -2.54 12.69
C ALA A 84 14.02 -2.78 11.66
N VAL A 85 13.69 -3.00 10.39
CA VAL A 85 14.68 -3.11 9.30
C VAL A 85 14.97 -1.78 8.59
N GLY A 86 14.49 -0.65 9.16
CA GLY A 86 14.78 0.69 8.67
C GLY A 86 13.80 1.24 7.61
N ILE A 87 12.72 0.52 7.32
CA ILE A 87 11.65 1.01 6.43
C ILE A 87 10.72 1.88 7.26
N THR A 88 10.79 3.20 7.08
CA THR A 88 10.06 4.19 7.88
C THR A 88 8.78 4.68 7.22
N THR A 89 8.64 4.46 5.92
CA THR A 89 7.44 4.85 5.15
C THR A 89 7.08 3.76 4.18
N VAL A 90 5.78 3.45 4.07
CA VAL A 90 5.27 2.42 3.16
C VAL A 90 4.08 2.93 2.35
N ARG A 91 3.94 2.38 1.15
CA ARG A 91 2.69 2.43 0.38
C ARG A 91 2.01 1.06 0.49
N GLU A 92 0.96 1.02 1.30
CA GLU A 92 0.17 -0.19 1.53
C GLU A 92 -0.82 -0.38 0.38
N ALA A 93 -0.60 -1.44 -0.39
CA ALA A 93 -1.22 -1.67 -1.69
C ALA A 93 -2.55 -2.45 -1.61
N GLY A 94 -3.12 -2.56 -0.43
CA GLY A 94 -4.43 -3.15 -0.16
C GLY A 94 -4.41 -4.13 1.02
N GLY A 95 -5.47 -4.08 1.80
CA GLY A 95 -5.68 -4.92 2.96
C GLY A 95 -5.89 -4.12 4.25
N SER A 96 -5.00 -3.20 4.57
CA SER A 96 -5.14 -2.34 5.76
C SER A 96 -6.18 -1.24 5.54
N ASP A 97 -6.89 -0.89 6.60
CA ASP A 97 -7.86 0.19 6.62
C ASP A 97 -7.35 1.44 7.36
N ALA A 98 -8.16 2.49 7.40
CA ALA A 98 -7.83 3.72 8.10
C ALA A 98 -7.65 3.51 9.62
N GLY A 99 -8.27 2.48 10.21
CA GLY A 99 -8.13 2.15 11.63
C GLY A 99 -6.73 1.67 11.97
N VAL A 100 -6.08 0.90 11.09
CA VAL A 100 -4.68 0.46 11.27
C VAL A 100 -3.74 1.67 11.26
N ARG A 101 -3.92 2.59 10.30
CA ARG A 101 -3.14 3.83 10.25
C ARG A 101 -3.35 4.69 11.48
N GLU A 102 -4.60 4.89 11.88
CA GLU A 102 -4.95 5.68 13.07
C GLU A 102 -4.37 5.09 14.36
N ALA A 103 -4.38 3.76 14.51
CA ALA A 103 -3.76 3.09 15.65
C ALA A 103 -2.26 3.36 15.71
N ARG A 104 -1.57 3.35 14.57
CA ARG A 104 -0.15 3.72 14.47
C ARG A 104 0.06 5.20 14.80
N ASP A 105 -0.74 6.10 14.24
CA ASP A 105 -0.59 7.55 14.40
C ASP A 105 -0.85 8.00 15.86
N ARG A 106 -1.69 7.27 16.59
CA ARG A 106 -1.90 7.44 18.04
C ARG A 106 -0.87 6.70 18.91
N GLY A 107 0.08 5.99 18.33
CA GLY A 107 1.08 5.23 19.09
C GLY A 107 0.55 3.99 19.79
N LEU A 108 -0.65 3.48 19.43
CA LEU A 108 -1.19 2.23 19.96
C LEU A 108 -0.45 1.02 19.41
N ILE A 109 0.09 1.14 18.19
CA ILE A 109 0.95 0.14 17.56
C ILE A 109 2.18 0.81 16.96
N THR A 110 3.30 0.07 16.90
CA THR A 110 4.54 0.53 16.29
C THR A 110 4.58 0.16 14.81
N GLY A 111 5.01 1.09 13.95
CA GLY A 111 5.15 0.82 12.52
C GLY A 111 5.54 2.03 11.68
N PRO A 112 5.79 1.84 10.38
CA PRO A 112 6.15 2.90 9.46
C PRO A 112 4.97 3.85 9.19
N ARG A 113 5.25 5.03 8.66
CA ARG A 113 4.23 5.92 8.07
C ARG A 113 3.55 5.19 6.90
N MET A 114 2.23 5.30 6.79
CA MET A 114 1.45 4.55 5.80
C MET A 114 0.73 5.46 4.83
N LEU A 115 0.87 5.19 3.54
CA LEU A 115 -0.03 5.64 2.49
C LEU A 115 -0.93 4.48 2.11
N LEU A 116 -2.25 4.61 2.34
CA LEU A 116 -3.21 3.51 2.22
C LEU A 116 -3.93 3.52 0.87
N SER A 117 -4.07 2.35 0.25
CA SER A 117 -5.01 2.15 -0.85
C SER A 117 -6.33 1.50 -0.41
N LEU A 118 -6.38 0.96 0.80
CA LEU A 118 -7.48 0.21 1.41
C LEU A 118 -7.73 -1.13 0.71
N THR A 119 -8.01 -1.11 -0.59
CA THR A 119 -8.28 -2.28 -1.42
C THR A 119 -7.77 -2.08 -2.84
N MET A 120 -7.72 -3.16 -3.62
CA MET A 120 -7.38 -3.14 -5.04
C MET A 120 -8.65 -3.26 -5.87
N LEU A 121 -8.96 -2.23 -6.67
CA LEU A 121 -10.08 -2.27 -7.60
C LEU A 121 -9.86 -3.35 -8.67
N SER A 122 -10.89 -4.14 -8.91
CA SER A 122 -10.91 -5.22 -9.88
C SER A 122 -12.27 -5.27 -10.58
N GLN A 123 -12.28 -5.69 -11.83
CA GLN A 123 -13.52 -5.98 -12.54
C GLN A 123 -14.09 -7.33 -12.11
N THR A 124 -15.36 -7.62 -12.41
CA THR A 124 -15.97 -8.94 -12.28
C THR A 124 -15.13 -9.99 -13.01
N GLY A 125 -14.80 -11.09 -12.33
CA GLY A 125 -13.90 -12.14 -12.84
C GLY A 125 -12.43 -11.71 -12.93
N GLY A 126 -12.07 -10.56 -12.35
CA GLY A 126 -10.70 -10.02 -12.35
C GLY A 126 -9.83 -10.56 -11.22
N HIS A 127 -8.61 -9.99 -11.12
CA HIS A 127 -7.58 -10.45 -10.17
C HIS A 127 -8.03 -10.38 -8.70
N GLY A 128 -8.80 -9.37 -8.33
CA GLY A 128 -9.30 -9.18 -6.97
C GLY A 128 -10.72 -9.71 -6.73
N ASP A 129 -11.30 -10.46 -7.67
CA ASP A 129 -12.60 -11.07 -7.47
C ASP A 129 -12.45 -12.41 -6.75
N SER A 130 -13.03 -12.50 -5.57
CA SER A 130 -12.96 -13.67 -4.68
C SER A 130 -14.07 -14.70 -4.92
N TRP A 131 -14.93 -14.49 -5.93
CA TRP A 131 -16.01 -15.42 -6.24
C TRP A 131 -15.48 -16.77 -6.81
N GLU A 132 -15.98 -17.89 -6.27
CA GLU A 132 -15.59 -19.23 -6.66
C GLU A 132 -16.74 -19.98 -7.37
N ILE A 133 -16.42 -21.01 -8.19
CA ILE A 133 -17.41 -21.78 -8.97
C ILE A 133 -18.49 -22.41 -8.08
N CYS A 134 -18.19 -22.71 -6.84
CA CYS A 134 -19.19 -23.22 -5.89
C CYS A 134 -20.22 -22.15 -5.46
N GLY A 135 -20.07 -20.90 -5.93
CA GLY A 135 -20.94 -19.78 -5.59
C GLY A 135 -20.56 -19.05 -4.30
N ALA A 136 -19.51 -19.46 -3.63
CA ALA A 136 -19.01 -18.77 -2.43
C ALA A 136 -18.01 -17.67 -2.79
N HIS A 137 -17.95 -16.63 -1.95
CA HIS A 137 -16.82 -15.70 -1.94
C HIS A 137 -15.79 -16.21 -0.95
N MET A 138 -14.55 -16.36 -1.39
CA MET A 138 -13.46 -16.77 -0.51
C MET A 138 -12.97 -15.58 0.29
N PRO A 139 -12.92 -15.68 1.63
CA PRO A 139 -12.33 -14.65 2.46
C PRO A 139 -10.89 -14.34 2.01
N GLY A 140 -10.56 -13.07 1.88
CA GLY A 140 -9.26 -12.64 1.42
C GLY A 140 -8.90 -11.23 1.88
N MET A 141 -7.70 -10.79 1.55
CA MET A 141 -7.20 -9.48 1.96
C MET A 141 -7.99 -8.30 1.39
N MET A 142 -8.81 -8.54 0.36
CA MET A 142 -9.59 -7.48 -0.32
C MET A 142 -11.07 -7.47 0.06
N ASP A 143 -11.51 -8.36 0.95
CA ASP A 143 -12.92 -8.45 1.33
C ASP A 143 -13.40 -7.17 2.00
N ALA A 144 -14.63 -6.79 1.69
CA ALA A 144 -15.27 -5.64 2.29
C ALA A 144 -15.55 -5.85 3.78
N HIS A 145 -15.34 -4.79 4.57
CA HIS A 145 -15.76 -4.71 5.96
C HIS A 145 -16.05 -3.22 6.31
N PRO A 146 -16.52 -2.87 7.50
CA PRO A 146 -16.91 -1.49 7.81
C PRO A 146 -15.87 -0.41 7.49
N GLY A 147 -14.57 -0.74 7.58
CA GLY A 147 -13.45 0.17 7.26
C GLY A 147 -12.95 0.08 5.82
N ARG A 148 -13.47 -0.85 5.01
CA ARG A 148 -12.97 -1.12 3.66
C ARG A 148 -14.11 -1.38 2.67
N PRO A 149 -14.34 -0.46 1.70
CA PRO A 149 -15.37 -0.65 0.67
C PRO A 149 -15.12 -1.89 -0.19
N HIS A 150 -16.19 -2.42 -0.80
CA HIS A 150 -16.10 -3.50 -1.77
C HIS A 150 -15.27 -3.09 -2.98
N ASN A 151 -14.49 -4.00 -3.53
CA ASN A 151 -13.46 -3.74 -4.53
C ASN A 151 -13.86 -4.03 -5.98
N ILE A 152 -14.97 -4.75 -6.22
CA ILE A 152 -15.42 -5.03 -7.59
C ILE A 152 -16.16 -3.83 -8.16
N VAL A 153 -15.82 -3.50 -9.41
CA VAL A 153 -16.35 -2.36 -10.13
C VAL A 153 -16.33 -2.62 -11.63
N ASP A 154 -17.45 -2.35 -12.30
CA ASP A 154 -17.60 -2.53 -13.74
C ASP A 154 -18.20 -1.27 -14.36
N GLY A 155 -17.56 -0.77 -15.40
CA GLY A 155 -17.96 0.40 -16.15
C GLY A 155 -17.58 1.75 -15.53
N PRO A 156 -17.55 2.82 -16.34
CA PRO A 156 -17.06 4.14 -15.95
C PRO A 156 -17.83 4.77 -14.78
N GLU A 157 -19.15 4.62 -14.73
CA GLU A 157 -19.97 5.26 -13.68
C GLU A 157 -19.77 4.58 -12.31
N GLU A 158 -19.65 3.26 -12.28
CA GLU A 158 -19.28 2.58 -11.04
C GLU A 158 -17.85 2.92 -10.62
N MET A 159 -16.91 3.00 -11.56
CA MET A 159 -15.54 3.41 -11.29
C MET A 159 -15.51 4.79 -10.63
N ARG A 160 -16.21 5.78 -11.17
CA ARG A 160 -16.37 7.12 -10.60
C ARG A 160 -16.84 7.08 -9.15
N ARG A 161 -17.90 6.35 -8.90
CA ARG A 161 -18.49 6.20 -7.56
C ARG A 161 -17.51 5.53 -6.61
N LYS A 162 -16.84 4.47 -7.07
CA LYS A 162 -15.94 3.67 -6.26
C LYS A 162 -14.68 4.44 -5.84
N VAL A 163 -14.08 5.21 -6.74
CA VAL A 163 -12.94 6.07 -6.39
C VAL A 163 -13.34 7.06 -5.28
N ARG A 164 -14.51 7.70 -5.39
CA ARG A 164 -15.02 8.61 -4.36
C ARG A 164 -15.30 7.90 -3.03
N GLU A 165 -15.79 6.66 -3.06
CA GLU A 165 -15.99 5.84 -1.85
C GLU A 165 -14.65 5.55 -1.15
N LEU A 166 -13.61 5.17 -1.89
CA LEU A 166 -12.27 4.93 -1.35
C LEU A 166 -11.65 6.19 -0.75
N ILE A 167 -11.77 7.33 -1.44
CA ILE A 167 -11.28 8.62 -0.93
C ILE A 167 -12.02 8.98 0.39
N ARG A 168 -13.34 8.83 0.42
CA ARG A 168 -14.16 9.05 1.64
C ARG A 168 -13.73 8.13 2.78
N ALA A 169 -13.35 6.88 2.47
CA ALA A 169 -12.87 5.91 3.45
C ALA A 169 -11.42 6.15 3.92
N GLY A 170 -10.73 7.15 3.36
CA GLY A 170 -9.39 7.56 3.78
C GLY A 170 -8.26 7.03 2.93
N ALA A 171 -8.50 6.64 1.68
CA ALA A 171 -7.44 6.25 0.75
C ALA A 171 -6.51 7.44 0.41
N ASP A 172 -5.20 7.21 0.45
CA ASP A 172 -4.17 8.15 0.02
C ASP A 172 -3.75 7.91 -1.43
N VAL A 173 -3.94 6.68 -1.90
CA VAL A 173 -3.65 6.22 -3.26
C VAL A 173 -4.75 5.28 -3.72
N ILE A 174 -5.06 5.26 -5.01
CA ILE A 174 -6.01 4.30 -5.57
C ILE A 174 -5.24 3.15 -6.20
N LYS A 175 -5.52 1.92 -5.79
CA LYS A 175 -4.93 0.71 -6.37
C LYS A 175 -5.92 0.05 -7.32
N VAL A 176 -5.43 -0.34 -8.51
CA VAL A 176 -6.22 -1.02 -9.54
C VAL A 176 -5.46 -2.24 -10.07
N ALA A 177 -6.17 -3.27 -10.51
CA ALA A 177 -5.61 -4.38 -11.27
C ALA A 177 -5.89 -4.18 -12.77
N THR A 178 -4.87 -3.88 -13.57
CA THR A 178 -5.00 -3.74 -15.03
C THR A 178 -4.72 -5.02 -15.79
N THR A 179 -4.37 -6.08 -15.08
CA THR A 179 -4.29 -7.46 -15.59
C THR A 179 -4.82 -8.46 -14.58
N GLY A 180 -5.04 -9.69 -14.99
CA GLY A 180 -5.13 -10.81 -14.08
C GLY A 180 -3.83 -11.00 -13.28
N GLY A 181 -3.83 -11.93 -12.34
CA GLY A 181 -2.68 -12.20 -11.47
C GLY A 181 -2.38 -13.69 -11.31
N VAL A 182 -1.13 -14.01 -11.01
CA VAL A 182 -0.67 -15.41 -10.86
C VAL A 182 -1.27 -16.11 -9.64
N LEU A 183 -1.68 -15.36 -8.62
CA LEU A 183 -2.30 -15.91 -7.41
C LEU A 183 -3.84 -16.03 -7.54
N SER A 184 -4.41 -15.53 -8.62
CA SER A 184 -5.84 -15.67 -8.90
C SER A 184 -6.10 -16.98 -9.66
N SER A 185 -6.94 -17.84 -9.12
CA SER A 185 -7.31 -19.10 -9.75
C SER A 185 -8.13 -18.92 -11.04
N ARG A 186 -8.65 -17.71 -11.30
CA ARG A 186 -9.64 -17.43 -12.34
C ARG A 186 -9.25 -16.36 -13.32
N SER A 187 -8.19 -15.64 -13.10
CA SER A 187 -7.71 -14.60 -14.01
C SER A 187 -6.33 -14.92 -14.54
N ASP A 188 -6.14 -14.73 -15.84
CA ASP A 188 -4.85 -14.94 -16.49
C ASP A 188 -4.03 -13.65 -16.43
N PRO A 189 -2.80 -13.67 -15.88
CA PRO A 189 -1.94 -12.50 -15.79
C PRO A 189 -1.59 -11.86 -17.14
N ARG A 190 -1.74 -12.60 -18.24
CA ARG A 190 -1.50 -12.10 -19.60
C ARG A 190 -2.65 -11.25 -20.15
N HIS A 191 -3.85 -11.37 -19.57
CA HIS A 191 -5.04 -10.69 -20.06
C HIS A 191 -5.20 -9.31 -19.37
N ALA A 192 -5.41 -8.28 -20.19
CA ALA A 192 -5.73 -6.95 -19.70
C ALA A 192 -7.12 -6.93 -19.04
N GLN A 193 -7.20 -6.18 -17.96
CA GLN A 193 -8.44 -5.89 -17.24
C GLN A 193 -8.72 -4.39 -17.29
N PHE A 194 -10.00 -4.04 -17.20
CA PHE A 194 -10.51 -2.71 -17.47
C PHE A 194 -10.26 -2.21 -18.90
N ARG A 195 -11.21 -1.46 -19.39
CA ARG A 195 -11.13 -0.78 -20.67
C ARG A 195 -10.52 0.60 -20.49
N PRO A 196 -10.01 1.23 -21.56
CA PRO A 196 -9.43 2.56 -21.46
C PRO A 196 -10.35 3.61 -20.85
N ASP A 197 -11.63 3.63 -21.19
CA ASP A 197 -12.61 4.59 -20.66
C ASP A 197 -12.85 4.44 -19.14
N GLU A 198 -12.73 3.23 -18.60
CA GLU A 198 -12.79 2.99 -17.15
C GLU A 198 -11.53 3.51 -16.44
N LEU A 199 -10.35 3.28 -17.03
CA LEU A 199 -9.07 3.77 -16.51
C LEU A 199 -8.97 5.30 -16.60
N ASP A 200 -9.47 5.91 -17.66
CA ASP A 200 -9.51 7.36 -17.82
C ASP A 200 -10.35 8.02 -16.71
N VAL A 201 -11.53 7.45 -16.40
CA VAL A 201 -12.37 7.92 -15.30
C VAL A 201 -11.69 7.71 -13.96
N LEU A 202 -11.05 6.56 -13.74
CA LEU A 202 -10.28 6.27 -12.53
C LEU A 202 -9.23 7.35 -12.25
N VAL A 203 -8.38 7.64 -13.25
CA VAL A 203 -7.29 8.62 -13.12
C VAL A 203 -7.85 10.03 -12.95
N ALA A 204 -8.87 10.40 -13.72
CA ALA A 204 -9.49 11.73 -13.62
C ALA A 204 -10.06 11.99 -12.23
N GLU A 205 -10.80 11.04 -11.64
CA GLU A 205 -11.38 11.18 -10.30
C GLU A 205 -10.31 11.19 -9.20
N ALA A 206 -9.29 10.34 -9.30
CA ALA A 206 -8.18 10.32 -8.35
C ALA A 206 -7.41 11.65 -8.38
N THR A 207 -7.05 12.13 -9.58
CA THR A 207 -6.33 13.38 -9.78
C THR A 207 -7.11 14.60 -9.29
N ALA A 208 -8.42 14.65 -9.57
CA ALA A 208 -9.30 15.73 -9.09
C ALA A 208 -9.33 15.82 -7.55
N ALA A 209 -9.09 14.70 -6.87
CA ALA A 209 -9.00 14.64 -5.40
C ALA A 209 -7.55 14.76 -4.87
N GLY A 210 -6.58 15.07 -5.73
CA GLY A 210 -5.17 15.16 -5.34
C GLY A 210 -4.56 13.80 -4.97
N ARG A 211 -5.09 12.70 -5.52
CA ARG A 211 -4.59 11.34 -5.32
C ARG A 211 -3.98 10.81 -6.61
N PHE A 212 -2.98 9.94 -6.48
CA PHE A 212 -2.41 9.21 -7.61
C PHE A 212 -2.93 7.77 -7.63
N VAL A 213 -2.74 7.11 -8.77
CA VAL A 213 -3.14 5.73 -8.99
C VAL A 213 -1.89 4.86 -9.06
N MET A 214 -1.99 3.63 -8.59
CA MET A 214 -0.99 2.57 -8.79
C MET A 214 -1.66 1.32 -9.33
N ALA A 215 -0.96 0.60 -10.21
CA ALA A 215 -1.50 -0.60 -10.84
C ALA A 215 -0.77 -1.90 -10.43
N HIS A 216 -1.53 -2.99 -10.34
CA HIS A 216 -1.03 -4.32 -10.61
C HIS A 216 -1.11 -4.54 -12.12
N ALA A 217 0.01 -4.81 -12.78
CA ALA A 217 0.10 -4.96 -14.22
C ALA A 217 1.24 -5.92 -14.60
N GLN A 218 0.91 -7.08 -15.14
CA GLN A 218 1.86 -8.11 -15.55
C GLN A 218 1.88 -8.31 -17.08
N GLY A 219 0.70 -8.49 -17.68
CA GLY A 219 0.57 -8.66 -19.12
C GLY A 219 0.83 -7.36 -19.88
N THR A 220 1.50 -7.47 -21.02
CA THR A 220 1.94 -6.33 -21.85
C THR A 220 0.81 -5.33 -22.16
N GLN A 221 -0.39 -5.82 -22.48
CA GLN A 221 -1.49 -4.91 -22.84
C GLN A 221 -2.00 -4.15 -21.61
N GLY A 222 -2.09 -4.78 -20.44
CA GLY A 222 -2.48 -4.08 -19.20
C GLY A 222 -1.46 -3.03 -18.78
N VAL A 223 -0.16 -3.31 -18.93
CA VAL A 223 0.91 -2.32 -18.70
C VAL A 223 0.75 -1.13 -19.65
N LYS A 224 0.54 -1.37 -20.96
CA LYS A 224 0.33 -0.30 -21.94
C LYS A 224 -0.91 0.54 -21.62
N ASN A 225 -2.01 -0.10 -21.24
CA ASN A 225 -3.25 0.61 -20.88
C ASN A 225 -3.04 1.49 -19.65
N ALA A 226 -2.35 0.97 -18.62
CA ALA A 226 -2.03 1.75 -17.42
C ALA A 226 -1.18 2.99 -17.75
N ILE A 227 -0.11 2.83 -18.53
CA ILE A 227 0.75 3.95 -18.95
C ILE A 227 -0.05 4.97 -19.81
N ALA A 228 -0.87 4.51 -20.73
CA ALA A 228 -1.68 5.38 -21.57
C ALA A 228 -2.69 6.21 -20.77
N ALA A 229 -3.23 5.66 -19.68
CA ALA A 229 -4.13 6.35 -18.75
C ALA A 229 -3.41 7.31 -17.78
N GLY A 230 -2.07 7.27 -17.71
CA GLY A 230 -1.28 8.11 -16.80
C GLY A 230 -1.05 7.50 -15.40
N ILE A 231 -1.08 6.16 -15.27
CA ILE A 231 -0.82 5.40 -14.05
C ILE A 231 0.66 5.05 -13.96
#